data_a32573cb3f778acfc1408e2b285e3373
#
_entry.id   a32573cb3f778acfc1408e2b285e3373
#
_cell.length_a   1.000
_cell.length_b   1.000
_cell.length_c   1.000
_cell.angle_alpha   90.00
_cell.angle_beta   90.00
_cell.angle_gamma   90.00
#
_symmetry.space_group_name_H-M   'P 1'
#
loop_
_entity.id
_entity.type
_entity.pdbx_description
1 polymer ?
#
loop_
_entity_poly.entity_id
_entity_poly.type
_entity_poly.pdbx_seq_one_letter_code
_entity_poly.pdbx_strand_id
1 'polypeptide(L)'
;MYLQALPLYARNLGVLFPPLIVALIAIALMYVGAWFFAASGGAGIGIIALLINIMYGFAFGISVIFADDAWRHGRASLPSAWADGRRKAGNILIAVIGFFFLTWIARYIGAMSGSSYVALALGALAVWAFIYSIPAAAIGGTPGGAALSASLQSARRQPLATAILVIVSLIVWVALTQYAVQWLPFNEIGNQIAVALLTAIALGYIALVVAKQYSDVAFRPYW
;
A
#
# COMPACT_ATOMS: atom_id res chain seq x y z
N MET A 1 -2.86 -19.53 0.66
CA MET A 1 -2.20 -18.28 1.05
C MET A 1 -3.18 -17.27 1.64
N TYR A 2 -4.19 -16.78 0.91
CA TYR A 2 -5.11 -15.71 1.37
C TYR A 2 -5.82 -16.04 2.68
N LEU A 3 -6.45 -17.21 2.79
CA LEU A 3 -7.11 -17.64 4.03
C LEU A 3 -6.11 -17.92 5.17
N GLN A 4 -4.90 -18.35 4.85
CA GLN A 4 -3.84 -18.59 5.84
C GLN A 4 -3.28 -17.29 6.42
N ALA A 5 -3.41 -16.17 5.71
CA ALA A 5 -3.04 -14.86 6.21
C ALA A 5 -3.95 -14.38 7.36
N LEU A 6 -5.21 -14.80 7.41
CA LEU A 6 -6.15 -14.34 8.44
C LEU A 6 -5.74 -14.72 9.88
N PRO A 7 -5.46 -16.01 10.19
CA PRO A 7 -5.00 -16.35 11.54
C PRO A 7 -3.63 -15.76 11.88
N LEU A 8 -2.74 -15.60 10.88
CA LEU A 8 -1.46 -14.92 11.08
C LEU A 8 -1.66 -13.43 11.39
N TYR A 9 -2.59 -12.78 10.68
CA TYR A 9 -2.99 -11.40 10.91
C TYR A 9 -3.51 -11.19 12.33
N ALA A 10 -4.44 -12.06 12.78
CA ALA A 10 -5.00 -11.99 14.12
C ALA A 10 -3.96 -12.14 15.24
N ARG A 11 -2.89 -12.91 14.99
CA ARG A 11 -1.77 -13.10 15.94
C ARG A 11 -0.73 -11.99 15.89
N ASN A 12 -0.71 -11.18 14.83
CA ASN A 12 0.31 -10.18 14.52
C ASN A 12 -0.30 -8.81 14.22
N LEU A 13 -1.19 -8.32 15.09
CA LEU A 13 -1.87 -7.02 14.92
C LEU A 13 -0.91 -5.83 14.87
N GLY A 14 0.36 -6.03 15.24
CA GLY A 14 1.43 -5.04 15.06
C GLY A 14 1.58 -4.53 13.62
N VAL A 15 1.17 -5.31 12.62
CA VAL A 15 1.18 -4.92 11.20
C VAL A 15 0.28 -3.72 10.90
N LEU A 16 -0.72 -3.46 11.74
CA LEU A 16 -1.65 -2.33 11.63
C LEU A 16 -1.05 -0.99 12.06
N PHE A 17 -0.10 -1.00 13.00
CA PHE A 17 0.36 0.24 13.62
C PHE A 17 0.99 1.23 12.64
N PRO A 18 1.88 0.84 11.68
CA PRO A 18 2.44 1.80 10.76
C PRO A 18 1.37 2.55 9.94
N PRO A 19 0.42 1.89 9.25
CA PRO A 19 -0.61 2.60 8.50
C PRO A 19 -1.62 3.32 9.41
N LEU A 20 -1.86 2.85 10.63
CA LEU A 20 -2.74 3.52 11.60
C LEU A 20 -2.16 4.86 12.06
N ILE A 21 -0.85 4.89 12.36
CA ILE A 21 -0.16 6.14 12.72
C ILE A 21 -0.27 7.15 11.57
N VAL A 22 -0.04 6.70 10.35
CA VAL A 22 -0.18 7.57 9.17
C VAL A 22 -1.62 8.04 9.00
N ALA A 23 -2.61 7.18 9.23
CA ALA A 23 -4.02 7.54 9.14
C ALA A 23 -4.38 8.67 10.11
N LEU A 24 -3.91 8.59 11.36
CA LEU A 24 -4.13 9.65 12.35
C LEU A 24 -3.43 10.96 11.98
N ILE A 25 -2.19 10.88 11.50
CA ILE A 25 -1.45 12.05 11.01
C ILE A 25 -2.16 12.65 9.78
N ALA A 26 -2.68 11.81 8.87
CA ALA A 26 -3.39 12.25 7.69
C ALA A 26 -4.65 13.05 8.03
N ILE A 27 -5.44 12.60 9.02
CA ILE A 27 -6.60 13.34 9.51
C ILE A 27 -6.16 14.73 9.99
N ALA A 28 -5.13 14.79 10.86
CA ALA A 28 -4.63 16.07 11.38
C ALA A 28 -4.12 16.99 10.24
N LEU A 29 -3.35 16.45 9.29
CA LEU A 29 -2.84 17.20 8.15
C LEU A 29 -3.95 17.73 7.23
N MET A 30 -5.02 16.97 7.03
CA MET A 30 -6.16 17.43 6.21
C MET A 30 -6.91 18.57 6.87
N TYR A 31 -7.13 18.53 8.20
CA TYR A 31 -7.74 19.64 8.92
C TYR A 31 -6.89 20.91 8.92
N VAL A 32 -5.60 20.77 9.24
CA VAL A 32 -4.64 21.88 9.21
C VAL A 32 -4.50 22.42 7.78
N GLY A 33 -4.41 21.53 6.80
CA GLY A 33 -4.29 21.91 5.40
C GLY A 33 -5.53 22.64 4.87
N ALA A 34 -6.73 22.20 5.23
CA ALA A 34 -7.96 22.89 4.87
C ALA A 34 -7.98 24.34 5.39
N TRP A 35 -7.48 24.55 6.62
CA TRP A 35 -7.38 25.87 7.22
C TRP A 35 -6.32 26.76 6.55
N PHE A 36 -5.10 26.23 6.32
CA PHE A 36 -4.00 27.00 5.72
C PHE A 36 -4.18 27.30 4.24
N PHE A 37 -4.78 26.36 3.49
CA PHE A 37 -4.87 26.44 2.02
C PHE A 37 -6.26 26.76 1.52
N ALA A 38 -7.17 27.22 2.37
CA ALA A 38 -8.51 27.62 1.97
C ALA A 38 -8.50 28.66 0.83
N ALA A 39 -7.49 29.55 0.80
CA ALA A 39 -7.32 30.58 -0.21
C ALA A 39 -6.52 30.14 -1.45
N SER A 40 -5.91 28.95 -1.47
CA SER A 40 -4.99 28.52 -2.53
C SER A 40 -5.66 27.82 -3.72
N GLY A 41 -6.98 27.83 -3.80
CA GLY A 41 -7.72 27.22 -4.91
C GLY A 41 -7.53 25.70 -5.07
N GLY A 42 -7.18 24.99 -4.00
CA GLY A 42 -7.04 23.52 -3.99
C GLY A 42 -5.64 22.98 -4.29
N ALA A 43 -4.70 23.77 -4.79
CA ALA A 43 -3.33 23.32 -5.08
C ALA A 43 -2.61 22.83 -3.82
N GLY A 44 -2.76 23.54 -2.68
CA GLY A 44 -2.18 23.15 -1.41
C GLY A 44 -2.75 21.82 -0.88
N ILE A 45 -4.03 21.57 -1.06
CA ILE A 45 -4.68 20.29 -0.68
C ILE A 45 -4.10 19.14 -1.52
N GLY A 46 -3.83 19.37 -2.81
CA GLY A 46 -3.18 18.37 -3.67
C GLY A 46 -1.79 17.96 -3.18
N ILE A 47 -0.99 18.92 -2.70
CA ILE A 47 0.34 18.65 -2.12
C ILE A 47 0.21 17.81 -0.84
N ILE A 48 -0.74 18.16 0.04
CA ILE A 48 -0.98 17.39 1.27
C ILE A 48 -1.42 15.97 0.93
N ALA A 49 -2.34 15.80 -0.02
CA ALA A 49 -2.79 14.49 -0.45
C ALA A 49 -1.63 13.64 -1.00
N LEU A 50 -0.71 14.24 -1.77
CA LEU A 50 0.50 13.58 -2.26
C LEU A 50 1.40 13.12 -1.09
N LEU A 51 1.68 14.00 -0.13
CA LEU A 51 2.46 13.68 1.06
C LEU A 51 1.84 12.53 1.85
N ILE A 52 0.52 12.57 2.09
CA ILE A 52 -0.21 11.50 2.78
C ILE A 52 -0.05 10.17 2.03
N ASN A 53 -0.18 10.16 0.70
CA ASN A 53 0.02 8.93 -0.09
C ASN A 53 1.45 8.38 0.05
N ILE A 54 2.47 9.24 0.02
CA ILE A 54 3.88 8.83 0.23
C ILE A 54 4.06 8.24 1.64
N MET A 55 3.47 8.87 2.65
CA MET A 55 3.51 8.36 4.03
C MET A 55 2.83 6.99 4.16
N TYR A 56 1.66 6.80 3.55
CA TYR A 56 0.99 5.49 3.50
C TYR A 56 1.84 4.43 2.79
N GLY A 57 2.47 4.79 1.68
CA GLY A 57 3.37 3.88 0.96
C GLY A 57 4.58 3.48 1.80
N PHE A 58 5.17 4.42 2.56
CA PHE A 58 6.27 4.14 3.48
C PHE A 58 5.81 3.25 4.65
N ALA A 59 4.68 3.56 5.26
CA ALA A 59 4.08 2.75 6.32
C ALA A 59 3.76 1.33 5.82
N PHE A 60 3.26 1.20 4.60
CA PHE A 60 3.05 -0.08 3.95
C PHE A 60 4.35 -0.86 3.80
N GLY A 61 5.46 -0.20 3.42
CA GLY A 61 6.78 -0.81 3.37
C GLY A 61 7.24 -1.39 4.72
N ILE A 62 7.00 -0.67 5.83
CA ILE A 62 7.27 -1.17 7.19
C ILE A 62 6.36 -2.36 7.52
N SER A 63 5.07 -2.28 7.16
CA SER A 63 4.13 -3.38 7.35
C SER A 63 4.52 -4.62 6.55
N VAL A 64 5.12 -4.47 5.36
CA VAL A 64 5.67 -5.57 4.55
C VAL A 64 6.87 -6.23 5.22
N ILE A 65 7.79 -5.45 5.82
CA ILE A 65 8.92 -6.00 6.60
C ILE A 65 8.39 -6.81 7.79
N PHE A 66 7.44 -6.25 8.54
CA PHE A 66 6.79 -6.93 9.65
C PHE A 66 6.09 -8.22 9.20
N ALA A 67 5.40 -8.17 8.07
CA ALA A 67 4.68 -9.29 7.49
C ALA A 67 5.61 -10.43 7.07
N ASP A 68 6.74 -10.13 6.44
CA ASP A 68 7.75 -11.13 6.06
C ASP A 68 8.32 -11.85 7.29
N ASP A 69 8.63 -11.10 8.36
CA ASP A 69 9.09 -11.66 9.63
C ASP A 69 8.01 -12.56 10.27
N ALA A 70 6.74 -12.11 10.26
CA ALA A 70 5.61 -12.91 10.75
C ALA A 70 5.43 -14.22 9.97
N TRP A 71 5.61 -14.23 8.67
CA TRP A 71 5.53 -15.44 7.85
C TRP A 71 6.68 -16.41 8.12
N ARG A 72 7.88 -15.89 8.40
CA ARG A 72 9.07 -16.73 8.66
C ARG A 72 9.07 -17.35 10.08
N HIS A 73 8.64 -16.58 11.07
CA HIS A 73 8.80 -16.94 12.49
C HIS A 73 7.47 -17.13 13.23
N GLY A 74 6.32 -16.92 12.55
CA GLY A 74 4.99 -16.99 13.17
C GLY A 74 4.61 -15.77 14.00
N ARG A 75 5.59 -15.00 14.48
CA ARG A 75 5.45 -13.75 15.22
C ARG A 75 6.50 -12.75 14.76
N ALA A 76 6.12 -11.47 14.70
CA ALA A 76 7.01 -10.39 14.33
C ALA A 76 7.09 -9.32 15.43
N SER A 77 8.19 -8.57 15.40
CA SER A 77 8.45 -7.46 16.33
C SER A 77 8.33 -6.13 15.61
N LEU A 78 7.41 -5.26 16.07
CA LEU A 78 7.24 -3.93 15.50
C LEU A 78 8.49 -3.05 15.63
N PRO A 79 9.21 -3.02 16.80
CA PRO A 79 10.47 -2.28 16.91
C PRO A 79 11.54 -2.71 15.91
N SER A 80 11.65 -4.02 15.64
CA SER A 80 12.59 -4.57 14.65
C SER A 80 12.21 -4.14 13.24
N ALA A 81 10.93 -4.32 12.85
CA ALA A 81 10.43 -3.90 11.53
C ALA A 81 10.61 -2.39 11.30
N TRP A 82 10.39 -1.58 12.35
CA TRP A 82 10.60 -0.13 12.30
C TRP A 82 12.07 0.25 12.13
N ALA A 83 12.98 -0.42 12.86
CA ALA A 83 14.42 -0.19 12.73
C ALA A 83 14.92 -0.53 11.32
N ASP A 84 14.46 -1.66 10.76
CA ASP A 84 14.78 -2.08 9.41
C ASP A 84 14.20 -1.14 8.36
N GLY A 85 12.95 -0.71 8.54
CA GLY A 85 12.29 0.26 7.69
C GLY A 85 13.04 1.58 7.63
N ARG A 86 13.54 2.08 8.78
CA ARG A 86 14.37 3.30 8.81
C ARG A 86 15.70 3.13 8.07
N ARG A 87 16.37 1.98 8.23
CA ARG A 87 17.61 1.68 7.51
C ARG A 87 17.41 1.66 5.99
N LYS A 88 16.26 1.21 5.53
CA LYS A 88 15.89 1.09 4.12
C LYS A 88 15.02 2.24 3.60
N ALA A 89 14.84 3.30 4.41
CA ALA A 89 13.87 4.36 4.15
C ALA A 89 14.02 4.98 2.76
N GLY A 90 15.25 5.30 2.35
CA GLY A 90 15.53 5.87 1.03
C GLY A 90 15.06 4.96 -0.12
N ASN A 91 15.35 3.67 -0.04
CA ASN A 91 14.94 2.70 -1.05
C ASN A 91 13.43 2.53 -1.10
N ILE A 92 12.77 2.43 0.07
CA ILE A 92 11.32 2.32 0.17
C ILE A 92 10.66 3.58 -0.38
N LEU A 93 11.13 4.78 -0.01
CA LEU A 93 10.55 6.03 -0.49
C LEU A 93 10.67 6.19 -2.01
N ILE A 94 11.84 5.87 -2.61
CA ILE A 94 12.01 5.91 -4.06
C ILE A 94 11.06 4.92 -4.75
N ALA A 95 10.90 3.70 -4.22
CA ALA A 95 9.97 2.72 -4.76
C ALA A 95 8.51 3.18 -4.64
N VAL A 96 8.15 3.80 -3.53
CA VAL A 96 6.82 4.39 -3.28
C VAL A 96 6.51 5.52 -4.26
N ILE A 97 7.42 6.48 -4.38
CA ILE A 97 7.28 7.61 -5.31
C ILE A 97 7.15 7.09 -6.74
N GLY A 98 8.02 6.16 -7.14
CA GLY A 98 7.97 5.54 -8.45
C GLY A 98 6.65 4.80 -8.71
N PHE A 99 6.16 4.02 -7.74
CA PHE A 99 4.88 3.34 -7.82
C PHE A 99 3.72 4.31 -8.04
N PHE A 100 3.60 5.35 -7.20
CA PHE A 100 2.53 6.33 -7.33
C PHE A 100 2.63 7.14 -8.61
N PHE A 101 3.83 7.54 -8.99
CA PHE A 101 4.06 8.31 -10.22
C PHE A 101 3.66 7.51 -11.47
N LEU A 102 4.09 6.26 -11.58
CA LEU A 102 3.76 5.42 -12.72
C LEU A 102 2.28 5.04 -12.78
N THR A 103 1.66 4.77 -11.65
CA THR A 103 0.21 4.52 -11.59
C THR A 103 -0.60 5.77 -11.91
N TRP A 104 -0.15 6.94 -11.48
CA TRP A 104 -0.78 8.22 -11.81
C TRP A 104 -0.65 8.53 -13.31
N ILE A 105 0.54 8.38 -13.91
CA ILE A 105 0.75 8.56 -15.36
C ILE A 105 -0.15 7.62 -16.16
N ALA A 106 -0.20 6.34 -15.79
CA ALA A 106 -1.03 5.36 -16.50
C ALA A 106 -2.52 5.76 -16.48
N ARG A 107 -3.03 6.21 -15.34
CA ARG A 107 -4.40 6.70 -15.22
C ARG A 107 -4.62 7.99 -16.00
N TYR A 108 -3.66 8.91 -15.99
CA TYR A 108 -3.74 10.17 -16.72
C TYR A 108 -3.79 9.93 -18.22
N ILE A 109 -2.90 9.08 -18.76
CA ILE A 109 -2.92 8.68 -20.18
C ILE A 109 -4.28 8.05 -20.54
N GLY A 110 -4.79 7.17 -19.68
CA GLY A 110 -6.09 6.57 -19.87
C GLY A 110 -7.24 7.60 -19.89
N ALA A 111 -7.18 8.59 -19.01
CA ALA A 111 -8.18 9.66 -18.94
C ALA A 111 -8.18 10.55 -20.21
N MET A 112 -7.03 10.74 -20.85
CA MET A 112 -6.92 11.46 -22.13
C MET A 112 -7.71 10.81 -23.27
N SER A 113 -8.04 9.52 -23.16
CA SER A 113 -8.92 8.83 -24.13
C SER A 113 -10.39 9.25 -24.03
N GLY A 114 -10.76 10.03 -23.02
CA GLY A 114 -12.15 10.40 -22.71
C GLY A 114 -12.97 9.26 -22.08
N SER A 115 -12.36 8.09 -21.86
CA SER A 115 -13.03 6.93 -21.29
C SER A 115 -12.53 6.62 -19.88
N SER A 116 -13.42 6.65 -18.90
CA SER A 116 -13.11 6.23 -17.51
C SER A 116 -12.69 4.75 -17.42
N TYR A 117 -13.20 3.89 -18.29
CA TYR A 117 -12.83 2.48 -18.35
C TYR A 117 -11.38 2.28 -18.79
N VAL A 118 -10.91 3.07 -19.76
CA VAL A 118 -9.50 3.03 -20.22
C VAL A 118 -8.58 3.51 -19.10
N ALA A 119 -8.95 4.59 -18.40
CA ALA A 119 -8.18 5.08 -17.26
C ALA A 119 -8.07 4.04 -16.13
N LEU A 120 -9.18 3.34 -15.85
CA LEU A 120 -9.23 2.28 -14.85
C LEU A 120 -8.38 1.07 -15.28
N ALA A 121 -8.49 0.64 -16.53
CA ALA A 121 -7.73 -0.50 -17.07
C ALA A 121 -6.22 -0.24 -17.07
N LEU A 122 -5.77 0.93 -17.52
CA LEU A 122 -4.35 1.30 -17.49
C LEU A 122 -3.84 1.47 -16.05
N GLY A 123 -4.65 2.04 -15.15
CA GLY A 123 -4.33 2.11 -13.74
C GLY A 123 -4.16 0.72 -13.10
N ALA A 124 -5.08 -0.21 -13.37
CA ALA A 124 -5.01 -1.58 -12.89
C ALA A 124 -3.78 -2.33 -13.45
N LEU A 125 -3.46 -2.12 -14.73
CA LEU A 125 -2.26 -2.68 -15.36
C LEU A 125 -0.98 -2.15 -14.71
N ALA A 126 -0.93 -0.86 -14.39
CA ALA A 126 0.20 -0.27 -13.68
C ALA A 126 0.34 -0.84 -12.26
N VAL A 127 -0.77 -0.99 -11.52
CA VAL A 127 -0.75 -1.65 -10.21
C VAL A 127 -0.25 -3.08 -10.34
N TRP A 128 -0.73 -3.85 -11.34
CA TRP A 128 -0.27 -5.20 -11.60
C TRP A 128 1.25 -5.26 -11.88
N ALA A 129 1.77 -4.34 -12.66
CA ALA A 129 3.20 -4.29 -13.02
C ALA A 129 4.09 -3.92 -11.82
N PHE A 130 3.61 -3.05 -10.93
CA PHE A 130 4.43 -2.42 -9.90
C PHE A 130 4.04 -2.77 -8.45
N ILE A 131 3.11 -3.70 -8.23
CA ILE A 131 2.63 -4.09 -6.87
C ILE A 131 3.77 -4.63 -5.98
N TYR A 132 4.81 -5.21 -6.57
CA TYR A 132 5.96 -5.72 -5.84
C TYR A 132 7.09 -4.70 -5.65
N SER A 133 6.97 -3.46 -6.13
CA SER A 133 8.04 -2.46 -6.03
C SER A 133 8.41 -2.14 -4.58
N ILE A 134 7.39 -1.93 -3.74
CA ILE A 134 7.60 -1.66 -2.31
C ILE A 134 8.16 -2.90 -1.58
N PRO A 135 7.61 -4.12 -1.74
CA PRO A 135 8.23 -5.34 -1.23
C PRO A 135 9.67 -5.57 -1.70
N ALA A 136 9.96 -5.33 -2.98
CA ALA A 136 11.32 -5.48 -3.51
C ALA A 136 12.33 -4.57 -2.81
N ALA A 137 11.94 -3.33 -2.52
CA ALA A 137 12.77 -2.38 -1.77
C ALA A 137 12.83 -2.73 -0.26
N ALA A 138 11.71 -3.16 0.32
CA ALA A 138 11.56 -3.38 1.76
C ALA A 138 12.23 -4.68 2.24
N ILE A 139 11.97 -5.79 1.56
CA ILE A 139 12.43 -7.14 1.95
C ILE A 139 13.39 -7.77 0.94
N GLY A 140 13.31 -7.36 -0.34
CA GLY A 140 14.18 -7.90 -1.40
C GLY A 140 15.59 -7.31 -1.43
N GLY A 141 15.88 -6.29 -0.61
CA GLY A 141 17.20 -5.61 -0.60
C GLY A 141 17.53 -4.86 -1.90
N THR A 142 16.54 -4.65 -2.77
CA THR A 142 16.73 -4.01 -4.07
C THR A 142 16.78 -2.50 -3.92
N PRO A 143 17.75 -1.79 -4.53
CA PRO A 143 17.75 -0.33 -4.55
C PRO A 143 16.44 0.23 -5.11
N GLY A 144 15.96 1.36 -4.56
CA GLY A 144 14.61 1.86 -4.82
C GLY A 144 14.25 2.02 -6.31
N GLY A 145 15.18 2.53 -7.14
CA GLY A 145 14.95 2.63 -8.59
C GLY A 145 14.88 1.27 -9.29
N ALA A 146 15.74 0.31 -8.91
CA ALA A 146 15.73 -1.04 -9.44
C ALA A 146 14.53 -1.87 -8.94
N ALA A 147 13.90 -1.49 -7.84
CA ALA A 147 12.73 -2.17 -7.30
C ALA A 147 11.53 -2.15 -8.27
N LEU A 148 11.40 -1.11 -9.11
CA LEU A 148 10.37 -1.04 -10.13
C LEU A 148 10.57 -2.09 -11.23
N SER A 149 11.79 -2.24 -11.71
CA SER A 149 12.13 -3.26 -12.71
C SER A 149 12.02 -4.68 -12.15
N ALA A 150 12.43 -4.88 -10.89
CA ALA A 150 12.29 -6.15 -10.19
C ALA A 150 10.80 -6.51 -10.00
N SER A 151 9.95 -5.53 -9.71
CA SER A 151 8.50 -5.72 -9.64
C SER A 151 7.92 -6.22 -10.96
N LEU A 152 8.23 -5.53 -12.06
CA LEU A 152 7.75 -5.92 -13.39
C LEU A 152 8.22 -7.33 -13.78
N GLN A 153 9.47 -7.67 -13.51
CA GLN A 153 9.99 -9.02 -13.74
C GLN A 153 9.24 -10.06 -12.91
N SER A 154 9.00 -9.79 -11.62
CA SER A 154 8.25 -10.68 -10.73
C SER A 154 6.80 -10.87 -11.20
N ALA A 155 6.13 -9.80 -11.62
CA ALA A 155 4.77 -9.86 -12.16
C ALA A 155 4.70 -10.69 -13.44
N ARG A 156 5.69 -10.55 -14.36
CA ARG A 156 5.78 -11.34 -15.58
C ARG A 156 6.09 -12.82 -15.34
N ARG A 157 6.81 -13.15 -14.28
CA ARG A 157 7.09 -14.55 -13.91
C ARG A 157 5.85 -15.32 -13.48
N GLN A 158 4.93 -14.66 -12.77
CA GLN A 158 3.69 -15.27 -12.30
C GLN A 158 2.48 -14.34 -12.58
N PRO A 159 2.11 -14.16 -13.85
CA PRO A 159 1.15 -13.15 -14.28
C PRO A 159 -0.25 -13.37 -13.67
N LEU A 160 -0.72 -14.60 -13.63
CA LEU A 160 -2.03 -14.94 -13.05
C LEU A 160 -2.07 -14.78 -11.53
N ALA A 161 -1.03 -15.25 -10.84
CA ALA A 161 -0.95 -15.10 -9.39
C ALA A 161 -0.88 -13.62 -8.99
N THR A 162 -0.16 -12.80 -9.75
CA THR A 162 -0.10 -11.34 -9.55
C THR A 162 -1.45 -10.68 -9.84
N ALA A 163 -2.16 -11.09 -10.90
CA ALA A 163 -3.48 -10.57 -11.21
C ALA A 163 -4.50 -10.90 -10.08
N ILE A 164 -4.48 -12.13 -9.58
CA ILE A 164 -5.32 -12.53 -8.43
C ILE A 164 -4.97 -11.69 -7.20
N LEU A 165 -3.69 -11.48 -6.92
CA LEU A 165 -3.24 -10.63 -5.81
C LEU A 165 -3.82 -9.21 -5.94
N VAL A 166 -3.71 -8.59 -7.11
CA VAL A 166 -4.25 -7.25 -7.36
C VAL A 166 -5.76 -7.22 -7.16
N ILE A 167 -6.49 -8.20 -7.72
CA ILE A 167 -7.94 -8.29 -7.59
C ILE A 167 -8.34 -8.43 -6.12
N VAL A 168 -7.72 -9.35 -5.37
CA VAL A 168 -8.00 -9.55 -3.95
C VAL A 168 -7.68 -8.30 -3.15
N SER A 169 -6.55 -7.65 -3.43
CA SER A 169 -6.16 -6.40 -2.75
C SER A 169 -7.17 -5.28 -3.02
N LEU A 170 -7.64 -5.13 -4.26
CA LEU A 170 -8.67 -4.16 -4.63
C LEU A 170 -10.02 -4.47 -3.97
N ILE A 171 -10.43 -5.75 -3.93
CA ILE A 171 -11.67 -6.15 -3.26
C ILE A 171 -11.60 -5.81 -1.76
N VAL A 172 -10.51 -6.19 -1.09
CA VAL A 172 -10.32 -5.89 0.35
C VAL A 172 -10.32 -4.39 0.59
N TRP A 173 -9.59 -3.64 -0.24
CA TRP A 173 -9.53 -2.19 -0.14
C TRP A 173 -10.92 -1.56 -0.30
N VAL A 174 -11.63 -1.84 -1.39
CA VAL A 174 -12.94 -1.27 -1.70
C VAL A 174 -13.99 -1.73 -0.67
N ALA A 175 -14.00 -3.01 -0.30
CA ALA A 175 -14.95 -3.53 0.67
C ALA A 175 -14.82 -2.82 2.04
N LEU A 176 -13.60 -2.61 2.52
CA LEU A 176 -13.38 -2.00 3.82
C LEU A 176 -13.51 -0.47 3.78
N THR A 177 -12.94 0.20 2.78
CA THR A 177 -12.85 1.68 2.78
C THR A 177 -14.05 2.37 2.15
N GLN A 178 -14.81 1.70 1.29
CA GLN A 178 -15.95 2.29 0.59
C GLN A 178 -17.29 1.75 1.10
N TYR A 179 -17.42 0.42 1.22
CA TYR A 179 -18.70 -0.18 1.60
C TYR A 179 -18.90 -0.29 3.10
N ALA A 180 -17.92 -0.76 3.86
CA ALA A 180 -18.08 -0.94 5.30
C ALA A 180 -18.40 0.37 6.03
N VAL A 181 -17.83 1.48 5.57
CA VAL A 181 -18.05 2.81 6.16
C VAL A 181 -19.51 3.27 6.03
N GLN A 182 -20.19 2.92 4.93
CA GLN A 182 -21.59 3.33 4.69
C GLN A 182 -22.59 2.74 5.70
N TRP A 183 -22.20 1.65 6.35
CA TRP A 183 -23.03 0.97 7.36
C TRP A 183 -22.76 1.44 8.79
N LEU A 184 -21.82 2.37 8.99
CA LEU A 184 -21.46 2.86 10.31
C LEU A 184 -22.25 4.14 10.63
N PRO A 185 -23.05 4.16 11.72
CA PRO A 185 -23.91 5.26 12.07
C PRO A 185 -23.11 6.35 12.84
N PHE A 186 -21.97 6.78 12.31
CA PHE A 186 -21.13 7.77 12.95
C PHE A 186 -21.39 9.18 12.39
N ASN A 187 -21.04 10.20 13.19
CA ASN A 187 -20.93 11.58 12.72
C ASN A 187 -19.69 11.72 11.79
N GLU A 188 -19.49 12.90 11.20
CA GLU A 188 -18.42 13.15 10.24
C GLU A 188 -17.02 12.78 10.78
N ILE A 189 -16.70 13.16 12.02
CA ILE A 189 -15.42 12.83 12.67
C ILE A 189 -15.30 11.32 12.91
N GLY A 190 -16.38 10.71 13.40
CA GLY A 190 -16.43 9.26 13.63
C GLY A 190 -16.23 8.47 12.34
N ASN A 191 -16.81 8.92 11.22
CA ASN A 191 -16.60 8.31 9.91
C ASN A 191 -15.15 8.42 9.46
N GLN A 192 -14.48 9.55 9.66
CA GLN A 192 -13.06 9.70 9.30
C GLN A 192 -12.16 8.77 10.12
N ILE A 193 -12.41 8.64 11.43
CA ILE A 193 -11.68 7.69 12.28
C ILE A 193 -11.95 6.25 11.82
N ALA A 194 -13.20 5.92 11.51
CA ALA A 194 -13.56 4.59 11.01
C ALA A 194 -12.87 4.28 9.68
N VAL A 195 -12.85 5.21 8.72
CA VAL A 195 -12.10 5.08 7.46
C VAL A 195 -10.62 4.85 7.72
N ALA A 196 -10.02 5.60 8.66
CA ALA A 196 -8.62 5.46 9.03
C ALA A 196 -8.32 4.06 9.58
N LEU A 197 -9.14 3.54 10.49
CA LEU A 197 -9.02 2.20 11.05
C LEU A 197 -9.17 1.12 9.96
N LEU A 198 -10.21 1.23 9.13
CA LEU A 198 -10.47 0.27 8.06
C LEU A 198 -9.38 0.29 6.98
N THR A 199 -8.82 1.47 6.69
CA THR A 199 -7.65 1.62 5.82
C THR A 199 -6.43 0.91 6.40
N ALA A 200 -6.15 1.07 7.70
CA ALA A 200 -5.05 0.39 8.36
C ALA A 200 -5.25 -1.14 8.33
N ILE A 201 -6.47 -1.62 8.58
CA ILE A 201 -6.84 -3.04 8.51
C ILE A 201 -6.61 -3.58 7.09
N ALA A 202 -7.07 -2.88 6.06
CA ALA A 202 -6.89 -3.27 4.68
C ALA A 202 -5.40 -3.34 4.30
N LEU A 203 -4.63 -2.29 4.59
CA LEU A 203 -3.20 -2.23 4.27
C LEU A 203 -2.40 -3.30 5.02
N GLY A 204 -2.71 -3.55 6.29
CA GLY A 204 -2.04 -4.59 7.07
C GLY A 204 -2.29 -6.00 6.49
N TYR A 205 -3.52 -6.31 6.10
CA TYR A 205 -3.84 -7.57 5.44
C TYR A 205 -3.15 -7.69 4.08
N ILE A 206 -3.23 -6.63 3.26
CA ILE A 206 -2.57 -6.59 1.95
C ILE A 206 -1.05 -6.75 2.10
N ALA A 207 -0.42 -6.15 3.12
CA ALA A 207 1.00 -6.30 3.39
C ALA A 207 1.39 -7.76 3.64
N LEU A 208 0.59 -8.51 4.45
CA LEU A 208 0.83 -9.93 4.69
C LEU A 208 0.77 -10.76 3.41
N VAL A 209 -0.25 -10.53 2.58
CA VAL A 209 -0.43 -11.30 1.35
C VAL A 209 0.64 -10.96 0.32
N VAL A 210 0.94 -9.67 0.14
CA VAL A 210 1.95 -9.19 -0.82
C VAL A 210 3.35 -9.62 -0.42
N ALA A 211 3.71 -9.54 0.88
CA ALA A 211 5.01 -10.00 1.38
C ALA A 211 5.21 -11.49 1.08
N LYS A 212 4.22 -12.32 1.40
CA LYS A 212 4.29 -13.76 1.15
C LYS A 212 4.45 -14.08 -0.33
N GLN A 213 3.61 -13.47 -1.18
CA GLN A 213 3.65 -13.75 -2.61
C GLN A 213 4.96 -13.26 -3.24
N TYR A 214 5.45 -12.08 -2.84
CA TYR A 214 6.75 -11.60 -3.29
C TYR A 214 7.88 -12.55 -2.89
N SER A 215 7.92 -13.00 -1.65
CA SER A 215 8.92 -13.96 -1.17
C SER A 215 8.86 -15.28 -1.96
N ASP A 216 7.65 -15.77 -2.25
CA ASP A 216 7.48 -16.99 -3.04
C ASP A 216 7.94 -16.82 -4.50
N VAL A 217 7.77 -15.63 -5.10
CA VAL A 217 8.19 -15.35 -6.49
C VAL A 217 9.68 -15.03 -6.59
N ALA A 218 10.22 -14.27 -5.64
CA ALA A 218 11.58 -13.75 -5.71
C ALA A 218 12.65 -14.75 -5.24
N PHE A 219 12.31 -15.58 -4.24
CA PHE A 219 13.30 -16.42 -3.55
C PHE A 219 13.14 -17.94 -3.78
N ARG A 220 12.09 -18.38 -4.47
CA ARG A 220 12.01 -19.79 -4.85
C ARG A 220 12.89 -20.06 -6.06
N PRO A 221 13.87 -21.01 -5.95
CA PRO A 221 14.56 -21.49 -7.12
C PRO A 221 13.55 -22.20 -8.05
N TYR A 222 13.75 -22.03 -9.34
CA TYR A 222 12.98 -22.76 -10.36
C TYR A 222 13.30 -24.25 -10.23
N TRP A 223 12.30 -25.04 -9.90
CA TRP A 223 12.29 -26.49 -10.15
C TRP A 223 11.31 -26.78 -11.27
#